data_5879bfad848b01610aeb4225f4d350c4
#
_entry.id   5879bfad848b01610aeb4225f4d350c4
#
_cell.length_a   1.000
_cell.length_b   1.000
_cell.length_c   1.000
_cell.angle_alpha   90.00
_cell.angle_beta   90.00
_cell.angle_gamma   90.00
#
_symmetry.space_group_name_H-M   'P 1'
#
loop_
_entity.id
_entity.type
_entity.pdbx_description
1 polymer ?
#
loop_
_entity_poly.entity_id
_entity_poly.type
_entity_poly.pdbx_seq_one_letter_code
_entity_poly.pdbx_strand_id
1 'polypeptide(L)'
;MFLIILFVSCNKESKTTPKINEQLPEKDTVNISLRDTITDKKYSNARFREVTVEKVAANKFRVKGEAQIFEANFSWIVEDGHSELKSGFEQTDAGAPAWGKFDFSFEVSKSNKNSTLTLILFEASAEDGSPQHQLPIPLQTN
;
A
#
# COMPACT_ATOMS: atom_id res chain seq x y z
N MET A 1 -35.76 -62.71 -12.78
CA MET A 1 -36.76 -62.55 -11.71
C MET A 1 -36.79 -61.05 -11.40
N PHE A 2 -37.64 -60.32 -12.12
CA PHE A 2 -38.82 -59.61 -11.66
C PHE A 2 -38.52 -58.69 -10.48
N LEU A 3 -38.67 -57.39 -10.50
CA LEU A 3 -39.91 -56.66 -10.69
C LEU A 3 -39.65 -55.17 -11.01
N ILE A 4 -40.30 -54.71 -12.06
CA ILE A 4 -40.52 -53.28 -12.47
C ILE A 4 -41.66 -52.73 -11.64
N ILE A 5 -41.52 -51.53 -11.07
CA ILE A 5 -42.68 -50.72 -10.70
C ILE A 5 -42.45 -49.28 -11.19
N LEU A 6 -43.20 -48.95 -12.23
CA LEU A 6 -43.48 -47.61 -12.71
C LEU A 6 -44.59 -47.01 -11.85
N PHE A 7 -44.45 -45.78 -11.41
CA PHE A 7 -45.60 -44.93 -11.09
C PHE A 7 -45.47 -43.58 -11.79
N VAL A 8 -46.32 -43.43 -12.77
CA VAL A 8 -46.77 -42.17 -13.38
C VAL A 8 -47.92 -41.64 -12.53
N SER A 9 -47.93 -40.36 -12.21
CA SER A 9 -49.20 -39.57 -12.12
C SER A 9 -48.92 -38.12 -11.86
N CYS A 10 -49.15 -37.29 -12.85
CA CYS A 10 -50.22 -36.33 -13.07
C CYS A 10 -50.18 -35.01 -12.27
N ASN A 11 -49.75 -34.04 -12.97
CA ASN A 11 -50.38 -32.76 -13.32
C ASN A 11 -51.52 -32.23 -12.41
N LYS A 12 -51.30 -31.03 -11.87
CA LYS A 12 -52.39 -30.05 -11.74
C LYS A 12 -51.86 -28.61 -11.73
N GLU A 13 -52.15 -27.90 -12.82
CA GLU A 13 -52.15 -26.45 -12.88
C GLU A 13 -53.10 -25.85 -11.87
N SER A 14 -52.68 -24.79 -11.20
CA SER A 14 -53.58 -23.81 -10.61
C SER A 14 -53.01 -22.41 -10.77
N LYS A 15 -53.60 -21.65 -11.65
CA LYS A 15 -53.46 -20.20 -11.79
C LYS A 15 -53.91 -19.53 -10.50
N THR A 16 -53.07 -18.67 -9.93
CA THR A 16 -53.56 -17.57 -9.09
C THR A 16 -52.61 -16.37 -9.20
N THR A 17 -53.21 -15.29 -9.59
CA THR A 17 -52.82 -13.89 -9.83
C THR A 17 -51.75 -13.30 -8.90
N PRO A 18 -51.00 -12.28 -9.41
CA PRO A 18 -49.83 -11.68 -8.74
C PRO A 18 -50.27 -10.74 -7.63
N LYS A 19 -49.76 -10.98 -6.44
CA LYS A 19 -49.68 -9.95 -5.41
C LYS A 19 -48.37 -9.21 -5.59
N ILE A 20 -48.52 -7.96 -6.00
CA ILE A 20 -47.47 -6.92 -5.92
C ILE A 20 -47.11 -6.81 -4.44
N ASN A 21 -45.94 -7.34 -4.10
CA ASN A 21 -45.32 -7.04 -2.83
C ASN A 21 -44.25 -5.98 -3.14
N GLU A 22 -44.57 -4.79 -2.78
CA GLU A 22 -43.75 -3.61 -2.80
C GLU A 22 -42.62 -3.85 -1.79
N GLN A 23 -41.52 -4.41 -2.30
CA GLN A 23 -40.31 -4.59 -1.51
C GLN A 23 -39.51 -3.29 -1.60
N LEU A 24 -39.49 -2.55 -0.49
CA LEU A 24 -38.57 -1.42 -0.28
C LEU A 24 -37.18 -1.80 -0.77
N PRO A 25 -36.47 -0.86 -1.41
CA PRO A 25 -35.08 -1.11 -1.73
C PRO A 25 -34.31 -1.28 -0.43
N GLU A 26 -33.78 -2.46 -0.25
CA GLU A 26 -32.78 -2.77 0.74
C GLU A 26 -31.63 -1.79 0.53
N LYS A 27 -31.47 -0.92 1.50
CA LYS A 27 -30.38 0.05 1.57
C LYS A 27 -29.08 -0.75 1.56
N ASP A 28 -28.48 -0.86 0.38
CA ASP A 28 -27.10 -1.31 0.27
C ASP A 28 -26.27 -0.47 1.23
N THR A 29 -25.99 -1.06 2.37
CA THR A 29 -24.97 -0.56 3.26
C THR A 29 -23.66 -0.77 2.52
N VAL A 30 -23.32 0.21 1.71
CA VAL A 30 -21.97 0.35 1.16
C VAL A 30 -21.07 0.40 2.38
N ASN A 31 -20.48 -0.72 2.67
CA ASN A 31 -19.40 -0.82 3.63
C ASN A 31 -18.23 -0.05 3.01
N ILE A 32 -18.27 1.28 3.17
CA ILE A 32 -17.14 2.13 2.89
C ILE A 32 -16.15 1.76 3.99
N SER A 33 -15.40 0.70 3.74
CA SER A 33 -14.11 0.51 4.37
C SER A 33 -13.40 1.85 4.17
N LEU A 34 -13.19 2.55 5.26
CA LEU A 34 -12.28 3.68 5.34
C LEU A 34 -10.91 3.18 4.86
N ARG A 35 -10.73 3.11 3.55
CA ARG A 35 -9.40 3.17 2.97
C ARG A 35 -8.95 4.58 3.30
N ASP A 36 -8.18 4.68 4.38
CA ASP A 36 -7.42 5.87 4.70
C ASP A 36 -6.86 6.41 3.39
N THR A 37 -7.12 7.66 3.17
CA THR A 37 -6.79 8.46 1.99
C THR A 37 -5.41 8.07 1.51
N ILE A 38 -5.34 7.27 0.43
CA ILE A 38 -4.11 7.05 -0.30
C ILE A 38 -3.73 8.43 -0.78
N THR A 39 -2.77 9.02 -0.10
CA THR A 39 -2.21 10.29 -0.55
C THR A 39 -1.41 9.95 -1.80
N ASP A 40 -1.96 10.21 -2.98
CA ASP A 40 -1.29 10.07 -4.29
C ASP A 40 -0.10 11.05 -4.42
N LYS A 41 0.43 11.48 -3.29
CA LYS A 41 1.55 12.40 -3.24
C LYS A 41 2.82 11.67 -3.64
N LYS A 42 3.39 12.11 -4.74
CA LYS A 42 4.66 11.63 -5.26
C LYS A 42 5.78 12.58 -4.86
N TYR A 43 6.90 12.02 -4.47
CA TYR A 43 8.11 12.75 -4.11
C TYR A 43 9.20 12.45 -5.14
N SER A 44 10.05 13.44 -5.41
CA SER A 44 11.15 13.29 -6.36
C SER A 44 12.29 14.27 -6.08
N ASN A 45 13.49 13.90 -6.54
CA ASN A 45 14.66 14.75 -6.66
C ASN A 45 15.52 14.30 -7.87
N ALA A 46 16.80 14.62 -7.90
CA ALA A 46 17.67 14.26 -9.01
C ALA A 46 17.95 12.74 -9.14
N ARG A 47 17.81 11.98 -8.04
CA ARG A 47 18.13 10.54 -7.96
C ARG A 47 16.94 9.63 -7.67
N PHE A 48 15.85 10.17 -7.19
CA PHE A 48 14.62 9.45 -6.86
C PHE A 48 13.43 10.08 -7.57
N ARG A 49 12.51 9.26 -8.10
CA ARG A 49 11.28 9.74 -8.73
C ARG A 49 10.11 8.81 -8.46
N GLU A 50 8.89 9.33 -8.64
CA GLU A 50 7.64 8.58 -8.46
C GLU A 50 7.54 7.93 -7.06
N VAL A 51 8.24 8.47 -6.07
CA VAL A 51 8.27 7.89 -4.73
C VAL A 51 6.95 8.13 -4.02
N THR A 52 6.32 7.06 -3.60
CA THR A 52 5.07 7.06 -2.82
C THR A 52 5.30 6.35 -1.50
N VAL A 53 4.61 6.81 -0.45
CA VAL A 53 4.61 6.17 0.86
C VAL A 53 3.18 5.90 1.27
N GLU A 54 2.88 4.65 1.55
CA GLU A 54 1.57 4.18 2.00
C GLU A 54 1.69 3.65 3.44
N LYS A 55 0.79 4.07 4.32
CA LYS A 55 0.66 3.50 5.65
C LYS A 55 -0.20 2.24 5.57
N VAL A 56 0.41 1.07 5.68
CA VAL A 56 -0.26 -0.23 5.51
C VAL A 56 -0.74 -0.85 6.82
N ALA A 57 -0.21 -0.37 7.95
CA ALA A 57 -0.68 -0.72 9.30
C ALA A 57 -0.32 0.41 10.29
N ALA A 58 -0.72 0.29 11.55
CA ALA A 58 -0.53 1.33 12.57
C ALA A 58 0.89 1.92 12.60
N ASN A 59 1.92 1.07 12.52
CA ASN A 59 3.33 1.46 12.55
C ASN A 59 4.12 0.97 11.35
N LYS A 60 3.43 0.52 10.28
CA LYS A 60 4.06 -0.07 9.10
C LYS A 60 3.79 0.77 7.87
N PHE A 61 4.86 1.05 7.14
CA PHE A 61 4.85 1.85 5.92
C PHE A 61 5.42 1.02 4.77
N ARG A 62 4.85 1.20 3.57
CA ARG A 62 5.36 0.66 2.32
C ARG A 62 5.79 1.82 1.43
N VAL A 63 6.97 1.68 0.84
CA VAL A 63 7.59 2.70 -0.01
C VAL A 63 7.85 2.12 -1.38
N LYS A 64 7.42 2.81 -2.42
CA LYS A 64 7.64 2.44 -3.81
C LYS A 64 8.17 3.62 -4.59
N GLY A 65 8.96 3.34 -5.61
CA GLY A 65 9.45 4.38 -6.48
C GLY A 65 10.49 3.87 -7.45
N GLU A 66 11.20 4.81 -8.04
CA GLU A 66 12.33 4.53 -8.93
C GLU A 66 13.53 5.37 -8.48
N ALA A 67 14.74 4.79 -8.59
CA ALA A 67 15.98 5.47 -8.30
C ALA A 67 17.02 5.25 -9.41
N GLN A 68 17.85 6.27 -9.63
CA GLN A 68 18.97 6.21 -10.58
C GLN A 68 20.30 6.27 -9.79
N ILE A 69 20.67 5.15 -9.21
CA ILE A 69 21.79 5.01 -8.28
C ILE A 69 22.88 4.14 -8.89
N PHE A 70 24.15 4.49 -8.68
CA PHE A 70 25.29 3.88 -9.36
C PHE A 70 25.34 2.35 -9.18
N GLU A 71 25.28 1.83 -7.98
CA GLU A 71 25.35 0.38 -7.70
C GLU A 71 23.99 -0.27 -7.47
N ALA A 72 22.90 0.36 -7.93
CA ALA A 72 21.54 -0.09 -7.70
C ALA A 72 21.22 -0.27 -6.20
N ASN A 73 21.86 0.50 -5.33
CA ASN A 73 21.74 0.40 -3.88
C ASN A 73 21.64 1.81 -3.28
N PHE A 74 20.65 2.03 -2.42
CA PHE A 74 20.48 3.27 -1.69
C PHE A 74 20.17 3.01 -0.22
N SER A 75 20.44 4.01 0.60
CA SER A 75 20.19 3.96 2.04
C SER A 75 18.96 4.77 2.41
N TRP A 76 18.39 4.46 3.56
CA TRP A 76 17.30 5.23 4.13
C TRP A 76 17.40 5.30 5.65
N ILE A 77 16.91 6.39 6.22
CA ILE A 77 16.75 6.58 7.66
C ILE A 77 15.34 7.07 7.96
N VAL A 78 14.85 6.78 9.15
CA VAL A 78 13.63 7.38 9.69
C VAL A 78 14.01 8.16 10.94
N GLU A 79 13.67 9.45 10.92
CA GLU A 79 13.90 10.37 12.03
C GLU A 79 12.60 10.78 12.69
N ASP A 80 12.63 10.94 14.01
CA ASP A 80 11.58 11.57 14.81
C ASP A 80 12.12 12.91 15.36
N GLY A 81 11.83 13.99 14.65
CA GLY A 81 12.52 15.26 14.83
C GLY A 81 13.97 15.17 14.37
N HIS A 82 14.94 15.15 15.28
CA HIS A 82 16.37 15.01 14.97
C HIS A 82 16.97 13.69 15.47
N SER A 83 16.12 12.78 15.92
CA SER A 83 16.56 11.48 16.45
C SER A 83 16.34 10.39 15.43
N GLU A 84 17.39 9.71 14.97
CA GLU A 84 17.25 8.52 14.15
C GLU A 84 16.60 7.40 14.96
N LEU A 85 15.50 6.86 14.44
CA LEU A 85 14.79 5.72 15.02
C LEU A 85 15.09 4.42 14.31
N LYS A 86 15.34 4.49 13.01
CA LYS A 86 15.57 3.31 12.18
C LYS A 86 16.33 3.68 10.93
N SER A 87 17.17 2.76 10.44
CA SER A 87 17.86 2.88 9.16
C SER A 87 17.91 1.54 8.44
N GLY A 88 18.24 1.59 7.16
CA GLY A 88 18.41 0.43 6.31
C GLY A 88 18.94 0.80 4.93
N PHE A 89 19.03 -0.20 4.08
CA PHE A 89 19.39 -0.04 2.67
C PHE A 89 18.51 -0.95 1.81
N GLU A 90 18.31 -0.56 0.56
CA GLU A 90 17.50 -1.29 -0.41
C GLU A 90 18.18 -1.34 -1.76
N GLN A 91 17.81 -2.36 -2.54
CA GLN A 91 18.29 -2.52 -3.91
C GLN A 91 17.17 -2.15 -4.89
N THR A 92 17.57 -1.61 -6.02
CA THR A 92 16.70 -1.41 -7.19
C THR A 92 16.94 -2.51 -8.22
N ASP A 93 15.97 -2.73 -9.09
CA ASP A 93 16.07 -3.73 -10.17
C ASP A 93 17.02 -3.33 -11.33
N ALA A 94 17.50 -2.08 -11.33
CA ALA A 94 18.52 -1.58 -12.25
C ALA A 94 19.33 -0.45 -11.62
N GLY A 95 20.61 -0.33 -12.01
CA GLY A 95 21.50 0.77 -11.62
C GLY A 95 21.60 1.86 -12.68
N ALA A 96 22.18 3.00 -12.29
CA ALA A 96 22.44 4.11 -13.22
C ALA A 96 23.23 3.62 -14.46
N PRO A 97 22.92 4.15 -15.66
CA PRO A 97 22.06 5.30 -15.96
C PRO A 97 20.56 4.97 -16.05
N ALA A 98 20.15 3.75 -15.87
CA ALA A 98 18.74 3.38 -15.84
C ALA A 98 18.06 3.81 -14.54
N TRP A 99 16.73 3.94 -14.59
CA TRP A 99 15.88 4.11 -13.42
C TRP A 99 15.43 2.74 -12.95
N GLY A 100 15.96 2.29 -11.83
CA GLY A 100 15.59 1.02 -11.20
C GLY A 100 14.43 1.19 -10.23
N LYS A 101 13.52 0.24 -10.23
CA LYS A 101 12.35 0.23 -9.33
C LYS A 101 12.71 -0.35 -7.97
N PHE A 102 12.04 0.14 -6.95
CA PHE A 102 12.09 -0.42 -5.60
C PHE A 102 10.72 -0.50 -4.96
N ASP A 103 10.56 -1.44 -4.03
CA ASP A 103 9.34 -1.66 -3.25
C ASP A 103 9.73 -2.33 -1.94
N PHE A 104 9.69 -1.59 -0.84
CA PHE A 104 10.04 -2.13 0.48
C PHE A 104 9.08 -1.67 1.57
N SER A 105 9.16 -2.31 2.73
CA SER A 105 8.35 -1.94 3.88
C SER A 105 9.19 -1.91 5.15
N PHE A 106 8.85 -1.00 6.04
CA PHE A 106 9.47 -0.93 7.36
C PHE A 106 8.44 -0.65 8.44
N GLU A 107 8.81 -0.96 9.68
CA GLU A 107 8.00 -0.66 10.85
C GLU A 107 8.74 0.32 11.75
N VAL A 108 8.05 1.36 12.19
CA VAL A 108 8.57 2.35 13.11
C VAL A 108 7.45 2.94 13.96
N SER A 109 7.73 3.14 15.24
CA SER A 109 6.81 3.82 16.16
C SER A 109 7.34 5.21 16.49
N LYS A 110 6.46 6.21 16.42
CA LYS A 110 6.79 7.58 16.79
C LYS A 110 7.09 7.65 18.29
N SER A 111 8.21 8.28 18.64
CA SER A 111 8.64 8.43 20.02
C SER A 111 8.08 9.68 20.67
N ASN A 112 7.94 10.77 19.92
CA ASN A 112 7.50 12.06 20.41
C ASN A 112 6.22 12.50 19.69
N LYS A 113 5.16 12.79 20.46
CA LYS A 113 3.85 13.19 19.90
C LYS A 113 3.90 14.50 19.10
N ASN A 114 4.81 15.41 19.44
CA ASN A 114 4.88 16.75 18.86
C ASN A 114 5.93 16.89 17.73
N SER A 115 6.68 15.83 17.41
CA SER A 115 7.66 15.84 16.32
C SER A 115 7.03 15.38 15.00
N THR A 116 7.76 15.55 13.92
CA THR A 116 7.43 14.97 12.60
C THR A 116 8.27 13.72 12.38
N LEU A 117 7.62 12.63 12.07
CA LEU A 117 8.30 11.42 11.63
C LEU A 117 8.65 11.58 10.15
N THR A 118 9.92 11.48 9.80
CA THR A 118 10.42 11.73 8.45
C THR A 118 11.23 10.54 7.95
N LEU A 119 10.88 10.00 6.79
CA LEU A 119 11.72 9.08 6.02
C LEU A 119 12.64 9.90 5.13
N ILE A 120 13.93 9.58 5.10
CA ILE A 120 14.93 10.20 4.22
C ILE A 120 15.57 9.10 3.39
N LEU A 121 15.38 9.15 2.06
CA LEU A 121 16.09 8.30 1.12
C LEU A 121 17.36 9.03 0.66
N PHE A 122 18.48 8.33 0.50
CA PHE A 122 19.73 8.93 0.05
C PHE A 122 20.68 7.93 -0.59
N GLU A 123 21.58 8.44 -1.41
CA GLU A 123 22.74 7.73 -1.93
C GLU A 123 23.90 7.92 -0.96
N ALA A 124 24.54 6.84 -0.54
CA ALA A 124 25.75 6.95 0.27
C ALA A 124 26.94 7.27 -0.65
N SER A 125 27.74 8.27 -0.28
CA SER A 125 28.98 8.60 -0.97
C SER A 125 29.94 7.41 -0.97
N ALA A 126 30.51 7.10 -2.12
CA ALA A 126 31.52 6.05 -2.24
C ALA A 126 32.83 6.41 -1.55
N GLU A 127 33.07 7.70 -1.28
CA GLU A 127 34.29 8.19 -0.68
C GLU A 127 34.31 8.04 0.85
N ASP A 128 33.19 8.46 1.49
CA ASP A 128 33.13 8.60 2.96
C ASP A 128 31.81 8.11 3.58
N GLY A 129 30.87 7.60 2.74
CA GLY A 129 29.55 7.13 3.18
C GLY A 129 28.58 8.26 3.52
N SER A 130 28.94 9.51 3.31
CA SER A 130 28.07 10.65 3.61
C SER A 130 26.78 10.63 2.78
N PRO A 131 25.63 11.06 3.34
CA PRO A 131 24.36 11.09 2.63
C PRO A 131 24.38 12.13 1.51
N GLN A 132 24.13 11.69 0.27
CA GLN A 132 24.00 12.53 -0.91
C GLN A 132 22.60 12.43 -1.49
N HIS A 133 22.15 13.46 -2.20
CA HIS A 133 20.86 13.50 -2.89
C HIS A 133 19.67 13.11 -2.00
N GLN A 134 19.66 13.61 -0.77
CA GLN A 134 18.64 13.30 0.22
C GLN A 134 17.25 13.70 -0.27
N LEU A 135 16.27 12.79 -0.05
CA LEU A 135 14.85 13.02 -0.32
C LEU A 135 14.05 12.84 1.00
N PRO A 136 13.78 13.92 1.74
CA PRO A 136 12.98 13.86 2.95
C PRO A 136 11.48 13.75 2.63
N ILE A 137 10.82 12.80 3.28
CA ILE A 137 9.41 12.48 3.09
C ILE A 137 8.71 12.43 4.45
N PRO A 138 7.83 13.38 4.78
CA PRO A 138 7.04 13.34 6.01
C PRO A 138 6.09 12.14 6.03
N LEU A 139 6.12 11.36 7.11
CA LEU A 139 5.25 10.21 7.30
C LEU A 139 3.98 10.62 8.06
N GLN A 140 2.83 10.18 7.55
CA GLN A 140 1.56 10.42 8.23
C GLN A 140 1.35 9.39 9.33
N THR A 141 1.18 9.85 10.56
CA THR A 141 1.07 9.01 11.76
C THR A 141 -0.30 9.06 12.42
N ASN A 142 -1.32 9.55 11.70
CA ASN A 142 -2.70 9.66 12.23
C ASN A 142 -3.27 8.31 12.64
#